data_7a355c00dcbfeb29ef18da6997a54cd7
#
_entry.id   7a355c00dcbfeb29ef18da6997a54cd7
#
_cell.length_a   1.000
_cell.length_b   1.000
_cell.length_c   1.000
_cell.angle_alpha   90.00
_cell.angle_beta   90.00
_cell.angle_gamma   90.00
#
_symmetry.space_group_name_H-M   'P 1'
#
loop_
_entity.id
_entity.type
_entity.pdbx_description
1 polymer ?
#
loop_
_entity_poly.entity_id
_entity_poly.type
_entity_poly.pdbx_seq_one_letter_code
_entity_poly.pdbx_strand_id
1 'polypeptide(L)'
;MLYFKDETSKVYGLTETQLNLKKADWVEISETEMLELTSPELPLDRQKENKIAELNFYFSQSLNEPYSLNDKLYQLNSADLSYFETLFNSADEIDFILNDNSTGKLNKSDFETLKQMMAQRRNELTLKLRGLKNKVEQGNSKTIKGIKWQ
;
A
#
# COMPACT_ATOMS: atom_id res chain seq x y z
N MET A 1 29.87 3.45 15.28
CA MET A 1 29.44 4.69 15.98
C MET A 1 28.12 4.38 16.63
N LEU A 2 27.90 4.82 17.87
CA LEU A 2 26.61 4.68 18.56
C LEU A 2 25.90 6.03 18.54
N TYR A 3 24.59 6.02 18.35
CA TYR A 3 23.79 7.22 18.25
C TYR A 3 22.86 7.33 19.46
N PHE A 4 22.72 8.54 19.98
CA PHE A 4 21.89 8.86 21.14
C PHE A 4 21.07 10.10 20.85
N LYS A 5 19.90 10.22 21.47
CA LYS A 5 19.09 11.44 21.46
C LYS A 5 18.80 11.90 22.89
N ASP A 6 18.69 13.20 23.07
CA ASP A 6 18.21 13.81 24.31
C ASP A 6 16.67 14.01 24.29
N GLU A 7 16.12 14.56 25.37
CA GLU A 7 14.69 14.86 25.51
C GLU A 7 14.17 15.84 24.45
N THR A 8 15.05 16.64 23.85
CA THR A 8 14.71 17.58 22.77
C THR A 8 14.80 16.95 21.37
N SER A 9 15.09 15.65 21.29
CA SER A 9 15.37 14.89 20.05
C SER A 9 16.62 15.35 19.30
N LYS A 10 17.55 16.05 19.97
CA LYS A 10 18.85 16.36 19.40
C LYS A 10 19.73 15.11 19.41
N VAL A 11 20.34 14.82 18.26
CA VAL A 11 21.11 13.60 18.04
C VAL A 11 22.60 13.82 18.28
N TYR A 12 23.23 12.83 18.90
CA TYR A 12 24.65 12.79 19.21
C TYR A 12 25.24 11.46 18.73
N GLY A 13 26.35 11.50 18.01
CA GLY A 13 27.13 10.33 17.63
C GLY A 13 28.36 10.19 18.52
N LEU A 14 28.53 9.04 19.16
CA LEU A 14 29.69 8.74 19.98
C LEU A 14 30.42 7.50 19.45
N THR A 15 31.75 7.53 19.47
CA THR A 15 32.58 6.33 19.34
C THR A 15 32.62 5.55 20.66
N GLU A 16 33.02 4.29 20.61
CA GLU A 16 33.17 3.47 21.82
C GLU A 16 34.07 4.14 22.88
N THR A 17 35.11 4.85 22.42
CA THR A 17 36.05 5.57 23.32
C THR A 17 35.43 6.84 23.92
N GLN A 18 34.33 7.32 23.42
CA GLN A 18 33.63 8.54 23.84
C GLN A 18 32.38 8.25 24.69
N LEU A 19 32.08 7.00 25.00
CA LEU A 19 30.87 6.63 25.76
C LEU A 19 30.83 7.25 27.17
N ASN A 20 31.98 7.60 27.72
CA ASN A 20 32.06 8.35 28.98
C ASN A 20 31.47 9.77 28.92
N LEU A 21 31.24 10.30 27.71
CA LEU A 21 30.60 11.59 27.48
C LEU A 21 29.04 11.50 27.41
N LYS A 22 28.51 10.27 27.37
CA LYS A 22 27.07 10.03 27.36
C LYS A 22 26.46 10.56 28.66
N LYS A 23 25.40 11.37 28.53
CA LYS A 23 24.62 11.83 29.68
C LYS A 23 23.56 10.79 30.07
N ALA A 24 23.13 10.83 31.33
CA ALA A 24 22.21 9.84 31.89
C ALA A 24 20.80 9.90 31.24
N ASP A 25 20.43 11.06 30.73
CA ASP A 25 19.14 11.35 30.04
C ASP A 25 19.14 11.00 28.54
N TRP A 26 20.29 10.58 27.99
CA TRP A 26 20.39 10.24 26.57
C TRP A 26 19.97 8.81 26.30
N VAL A 27 19.02 8.66 25.35
CA VAL A 27 18.51 7.37 24.91
C VAL A 27 19.27 6.93 23.65
N GLU A 28 19.74 5.69 23.63
CA GLU A 28 20.34 5.09 22.43
C GLU A 28 19.29 4.89 21.34
N ILE A 29 19.66 5.21 20.11
CA ILE A 29 18.80 5.10 18.94
C ILE A 29 19.50 4.34 17.81
N SER A 30 18.73 3.76 16.90
CA SER A 30 19.26 3.10 15.71
C SER A 30 19.79 4.14 14.70
N GLU A 31 20.65 3.68 13.79
CA GLU A 31 21.13 4.50 12.67
C GLU A 31 19.95 4.99 11.80
N THR A 32 18.94 4.16 11.60
CA THR A 32 17.71 4.54 10.87
C THR A 32 17.00 5.70 11.56
N GLU A 33 16.81 5.61 12.88
CA GLU A 33 16.17 6.68 13.65
C GLU A 33 17.02 7.96 13.67
N MET A 34 18.35 7.82 13.74
CA MET A 34 19.28 8.95 13.62
C MET A 34 19.11 9.67 12.28
N LEU A 35 19.07 8.92 11.18
CA LEU A 35 18.85 9.49 9.84
C LEU A 35 17.50 10.20 9.73
N GLU A 36 16.43 9.62 10.28
CA GLU A 36 15.11 10.25 10.31
C GLU A 36 15.09 11.58 11.07
N LEU A 37 15.79 11.64 12.21
CA LEU A 37 15.85 12.84 13.06
C LEU A 37 16.79 13.93 12.52
N THR A 38 17.84 13.56 11.77
CA THR A 38 18.84 14.50 11.26
C THR A 38 18.65 14.90 9.81
N SER A 39 17.83 14.14 9.05
CA SER A 39 17.52 14.48 7.67
C SER A 39 16.62 15.73 7.62
N PRO A 40 16.94 16.70 6.76
CA PRO A 40 16.07 17.85 6.59
C PRO A 40 14.68 17.39 6.12
N GLU A 41 13.64 17.92 6.74
CA GLU A 41 12.28 17.64 6.26
C GLU A 41 12.15 18.04 4.78
N LEU A 42 11.62 17.11 3.99
CA LEU A 42 11.30 17.42 2.61
C LEU A 42 10.30 18.60 2.54
N PRO A 43 10.41 19.48 1.55
CA PRO A 43 9.39 20.50 1.30
C PRO A 43 7.98 19.87 1.28
N LEU A 44 6.99 20.60 1.80
CA LEU A 44 5.62 20.09 1.96
C LEU A 44 5.05 19.52 0.66
N ASP A 45 5.32 20.17 -0.48
CA ASP A 45 4.85 19.69 -1.78
C ASP A 45 5.43 18.32 -2.14
N ARG A 46 6.73 18.10 -1.84
CA ARG A 46 7.37 16.80 -2.04
C ARG A 46 6.82 15.72 -1.10
N GLN A 47 6.50 16.08 0.13
CA GLN A 47 5.83 15.15 1.06
C GLN A 47 4.46 14.74 0.52
N LYS A 48 3.68 15.69 -0.05
CA LYS A 48 2.38 15.42 -0.67
C LYS A 48 2.51 14.52 -1.89
N GLU A 49 3.43 14.83 -2.80
CA GLU A 49 3.70 14.01 -3.99
C GLU A 49 4.05 12.57 -3.63
N ASN A 50 4.99 12.38 -2.68
CA ASN A 50 5.40 11.06 -2.22
C ASN A 50 4.23 10.27 -1.59
N LYS A 51 3.41 10.93 -0.77
CA LYS A 51 2.25 10.29 -0.16
C LYS A 51 1.19 9.91 -1.19
N ILE A 52 0.94 10.74 -2.19
CA ILE A 52 0.02 10.41 -3.28
C ILE A 52 0.54 9.22 -4.10
N ALA A 53 1.86 9.16 -4.36
CA ALA A 53 2.48 8.02 -5.04
C ALA A 53 2.32 6.73 -4.22
N GLU A 54 2.56 6.77 -2.91
CA GLU A 54 2.33 5.65 -1.98
C GLU A 54 0.87 5.18 -2.02
N LEU A 55 -0.10 6.09 -1.96
CA LEU A 55 -1.52 5.74 -2.01
C LEU A 55 -1.92 5.12 -3.35
N ASN A 56 -1.36 5.61 -4.47
CA ASN A 56 -1.58 5.02 -5.79
C ASN A 56 -1.02 3.60 -5.89
N PHE A 57 0.14 3.35 -5.29
CA PHE A 57 0.74 2.02 -5.23
C PHE A 57 -0.16 1.02 -4.49
N TYR A 58 -0.64 1.36 -3.29
CA TYR A 58 -1.55 0.50 -2.54
C TYR A 58 -2.90 0.32 -3.23
N PHE A 59 -3.43 1.35 -3.88
CA PHE A 59 -4.63 1.24 -4.71
C PHE A 59 -4.45 0.20 -5.81
N SER A 60 -3.34 0.26 -6.53
CA SER A 60 -3.03 -0.72 -7.60
C SER A 60 -2.88 -2.13 -7.06
N GLN A 61 -2.25 -2.30 -5.89
CA GLN A 61 -2.15 -3.60 -5.24
C GLN A 61 -3.51 -4.15 -4.84
N SER A 62 -4.37 -3.33 -4.20
CA SER A 62 -5.70 -3.75 -3.78
C SER A 62 -6.64 -4.09 -4.95
N LEU A 63 -6.43 -3.47 -6.12
CA LEU A 63 -7.17 -3.85 -7.35
C LEU A 63 -6.79 -5.24 -7.87
N ASN A 64 -5.56 -5.68 -7.62
CA ASN A 64 -5.02 -6.96 -8.09
C ASN A 64 -5.17 -8.11 -7.07
N GLU A 65 -5.78 -7.85 -5.92
CA GLU A 65 -6.08 -8.91 -4.96
C GLU A 65 -7.07 -9.91 -5.55
N PRO A 66 -6.88 -11.24 -5.31
CA PRO A 66 -7.78 -12.27 -5.80
C PRO A 66 -9.23 -12.07 -5.32
N TYR A 67 -10.17 -12.60 -6.07
CA TYR A 67 -11.59 -12.64 -5.72
C TYR A 67 -11.94 -14.03 -5.20
N SER A 68 -12.58 -14.09 -4.03
CA SER A 68 -13.07 -15.35 -3.47
C SER A 68 -14.51 -15.58 -3.91
N LEU A 69 -14.77 -16.71 -4.57
CA LEU A 69 -16.11 -17.14 -4.94
C LEU A 69 -16.19 -18.67 -4.89
N ASN A 70 -17.18 -19.23 -4.21
CA ASN A 70 -17.41 -20.69 -4.09
C ASN A 70 -16.15 -21.43 -3.61
N ASP A 71 -15.49 -20.94 -2.57
CA ASP A 71 -14.24 -21.47 -1.97
C ASP A 71 -13.04 -21.55 -2.92
N LYS A 72 -13.09 -20.81 -4.02
CA LYS A 72 -12.00 -20.66 -4.98
C LYS A 72 -11.51 -19.22 -5.03
N LEU A 73 -10.22 -19.05 -5.34
CA LEU A 73 -9.60 -17.74 -5.50
C LEU A 73 -9.32 -17.49 -6.99
N TYR A 74 -9.96 -16.47 -7.53
CA TYR A 74 -9.83 -16.05 -8.92
C TYR A 74 -8.96 -14.81 -9.04
N GLN A 75 -7.92 -14.88 -9.85
CA GLN A 75 -7.15 -13.70 -10.21
C GLN A 75 -7.63 -13.20 -11.58
N LEU A 76 -8.34 -12.09 -11.55
CA LEU A 76 -8.88 -11.43 -12.75
C LEU A 76 -8.41 -9.98 -12.77
N ASN A 77 -8.02 -9.53 -13.94
CA ASN A 77 -7.75 -8.12 -14.20
C ASN A 77 -8.71 -7.57 -15.27
N SER A 78 -8.83 -6.25 -15.35
CA SER A 78 -9.78 -5.62 -16.28
C SER A 78 -9.42 -5.82 -17.75
N ALA A 79 -8.17 -6.15 -18.07
CA ALA A 79 -7.76 -6.42 -19.46
C ALA A 79 -8.27 -7.77 -19.95
N ASP A 80 -8.45 -8.74 -19.05
CA ASP A 80 -8.88 -10.08 -19.40
C ASP A 80 -10.41 -10.18 -19.61
N LEU A 81 -11.20 -9.20 -19.13
CA LEU A 81 -12.66 -9.27 -19.16
C LEU A 81 -13.20 -9.44 -20.58
N SER A 82 -12.71 -8.67 -21.53
CA SER A 82 -13.16 -8.73 -22.93
C SER A 82 -12.87 -10.10 -23.56
N TYR A 83 -11.75 -10.69 -23.20
CA TYR A 83 -11.39 -12.03 -23.65
C TYR A 83 -12.34 -13.09 -23.09
N PHE A 84 -12.61 -13.06 -21.79
CA PHE A 84 -13.56 -13.99 -21.16
C PHE A 84 -15.00 -13.78 -21.65
N GLU A 85 -15.42 -12.52 -21.85
CA GLU A 85 -16.73 -12.24 -22.47
C GLU A 85 -16.86 -12.90 -23.84
N THR A 86 -15.80 -12.84 -24.65
CA THR A 86 -15.79 -13.51 -25.97
C THR A 86 -15.91 -15.02 -25.85
N LEU A 87 -15.20 -15.65 -24.91
CA LEU A 87 -15.30 -17.09 -24.66
C LEU A 87 -16.72 -17.50 -24.23
N PHE A 88 -17.35 -16.74 -23.34
CA PHE A 88 -18.71 -17.00 -22.85
C PHE A 88 -19.82 -16.68 -23.87
N ASN A 89 -19.50 -16.09 -25.03
CA ASN A 89 -20.43 -16.00 -26.15
C ASN A 89 -20.64 -17.35 -26.86
N SER A 90 -19.68 -18.29 -26.71
CA SER A 90 -19.70 -19.59 -27.38
C SER A 90 -19.70 -20.78 -26.43
N ALA A 91 -19.54 -20.59 -25.11
CA ALA A 91 -19.50 -21.63 -24.11
C ALA A 91 -20.20 -21.19 -22.82
N ASP A 92 -20.87 -22.11 -22.13
CA ASP A 92 -21.47 -21.86 -20.82
C ASP A 92 -20.48 -22.07 -19.66
N GLU A 93 -19.37 -22.76 -19.92
CA GLU A 93 -18.31 -23.06 -18.98
C GLU A 93 -16.96 -23.10 -19.69
N ILE A 94 -15.92 -22.57 -19.05
CA ILE A 94 -14.54 -22.56 -19.54
C ILE A 94 -13.58 -23.10 -18.49
N ASP A 95 -12.43 -23.59 -18.95
CA ASP A 95 -11.28 -23.88 -18.08
C ASP A 95 -10.62 -22.56 -17.66
N PHE A 96 -10.34 -22.42 -16.37
CA PHE A 96 -9.75 -21.22 -15.80
C PHE A 96 -8.60 -21.58 -14.86
N ILE A 97 -7.52 -20.81 -14.92
CA ILE A 97 -6.40 -20.98 -13.99
C ILE A 97 -6.68 -20.17 -12.72
N LEU A 98 -6.78 -20.86 -11.59
CA LEU A 98 -6.99 -20.27 -10.28
C LEU A 98 -5.73 -19.60 -9.72
N ASN A 99 -5.86 -18.83 -8.67
CA ASN A 99 -4.74 -18.10 -8.06
C ASN A 99 -3.60 -19.00 -7.54
N ASP A 100 -3.88 -20.26 -7.23
CA ASP A 100 -2.91 -21.27 -6.81
C ASP A 100 -2.28 -22.05 -7.99
N ASN A 101 -2.50 -21.59 -9.23
CA ASN A 101 -2.12 -22.22 -10.48
C ASN A 101 -2.80 -23.58 -10.78
N SER A 102 -3.80 -23.97 -10.03
CA SER A 102 -4.63 -25.12 -10.39
C SER A 102 -5.63 -24.74 -11.49
N THR A 103 -6.09 -25.73 -12.25
CA THR A 103 -7.15 -25.53 -13.24
C THR A 103 -8.51 -25.80 -12.61
N GLY A 104 -9.42 -24.87 -12.76
CA GLY A 104 -10.81 -24.99 -12.35
C GLY A 104 -11.77 -24.73 -13.47
N LYS A 105 -13.05 -24.98 -13.24
CA LYS A 105 -14.13 -24.60 -14.15
C LYS A 105 -14.73 -23.30 -13.69
N LEU A 106 -14.97 -22.38 -14.63
CA LEU A 106 -15.68 -21.13 -14.42
C LEU A 106 -16.91 -21.13 -15.33
N ASN A 107 -18.10 -21.07 -14.75
CA ASN A 107 -19.33 -20.95 -15.50
C ASN A 107 -19.70 -19.47 -15.71
N LYS A 108 -20.62 -19.24 -16.66
CA LYS A 108 -21.06 -17.89 -17.04
C LYS A 108 -21.66 -17.10 -15.87
N SER A 109 -22.42 -17.75 -14.99
CA SER A 109 -23.06 -17.09 -13.82
C SER A 109 -22.01 -16.62 -12.81
N ASP A 110 -21.01 -17.47 -12.52
CA ASP A 110 -19.90 -17.12 -11.63
C ASP A 110 -19.05 -16.00 -12.23
N PHE A 111 -18.83 -16.02 -13.55
CA PHE A 111 -18.13 -14.94 -14.24
C PHE A 111 -18.85 -13.60 -14.12
N GLU A 112 -20.18 -13.55 -14.30
CA GLU A 112 -20.94 -12.33 -14.11
C GLU A 112 -20.88 -11.84 -12.65
N THR A 113 -20.90 -12.75 -11.69
CA THR A 113 -20.70 -12.42 -10.26
C THR A 113 -19.33 -11.82 -10.03
N LEU A 114 -18.27 -12.40 -10.56
CA LEU A 114 -16.91 -11.88 -10.47
C LEU A 114 -16.76 -10.49 -11.09
N LYS A 115 -17.40 -10.24 -12.25
CA LYS A 115 -17.45 -8.90 -12.87
C LYS A 115 -18.08 -7.86 -11.95
N GLN A 116 -19.20 -8.21 -11.30
CA GLN A 116 -19.85 -7.31 -10.34
C GLN A 116 -18.93 -7.03 -9.13
N MET A 117 -18.28 -8.06 -8.57
CA MET A 117 -17.34 -7.89 -7.47
C MET A 117 -16.16 -6.98 -7.88
N MET A 118 -15.63 -7.13 -9.10
CA MET A 118 -14.58 -6.27 -9.63
C MET A 118 -15.03 -4.81 -9.74
N ALA A 119 -16.22 -4.57 -10.30
CA ALA A 119 -16.77 -3.23 -10.45
C ALA A 119 -17.00 -2.57 -9.09
N GLN A 120 -17.54 -3.32 -8.12
CA GLN A 120 -17.78 -2.84 -6.76
C GLN A 120 -16.46 -2.49 -6.07
N ARG A 121 -15.49 -3.41 -6.05
CA ARG A 121 -14.16 -3.17 -5.46
C ARG A 121 -13.50 -1.94 -6.06
N ARG A 122 -13.50 -1.82 -7.40
CA ARG A 122 -12.92 -0.65 -8.08
C ARG A 122 -13.58 0.66 -7.65
N ASN A 123 -14.90 0.68 -7.55
CA ASN A 123 -15.64 1.86 -7.09
C ASN A 123 -15.27 2.24 -5.65
N GLU A 124 -15.31 1.27 -4.73
CA GLU A 124 -14.98 1.47 -3.32
C GLU A 124 -13.54 1.99 -3.14
N LEU A 125 -12.57 1.33 -3.79
CA LEU A 125 -11.16 1.74 -3.74
C LEU A 125 -10.93 3.12 -4.38
N THR A 126 -11.65 3.46 -5.45
CA THR A 126 -11.56 4.78 -6.10
C THR A 126 -12.06 5.89 -5.16
N LEU A 127 -13.20 5.67 -4.50
CA LEU A 127 -13.74 6.62 -3.53
C LEU A 127 -12.81 6.79 -2.33
N LYS A 128 -12.26 5.69 -1.81
CA LYS A 128 -11.27 5.69 -0.74
C LYS A 128 -10.01 6.46 -1.14
N LEU A 129 -9.44 6.16 -2.31
CA LEU A 129 -8.25 6.87 -2.82
C LEU A 129 -8.49 8.37 -2.94
N ARG A 130 -9.63 8.77 -3.51
CA ARG A 130 -10.01 10.18 -3.65
C ARG A 130 -10.11 10.87 -2.30
N GLY A 131 -10.76 10.23 -1.31
CA GLY A 131 -10.87 10.76 0.04
C GLY A 131 -9.50 10.93 0.72
N LEU A 132 -8.60 9.96 0.57
CA LEU A 132 -7.24 10.04 1.12
C LEU A 132 -6.41 11.12 0.42
N LYS A 133 -6.47 11.24 -0.92
CA LYS A 133 -5.78 12.31 -1.66
C LYS A 133 -6.24 13.71 -1.23
N ASN A 134 -7.53 13.91 -1.05
CA ASN A 134 -8.05 15.19 -0.53
C ASN A 134 -7.49 15.52 0.86
N LYS A 135 -7.36 14.52 1.75
CA LYS A 135 -6.71 14.71 3.06
C LYS A 135 -5.23 15.07 2.93
N VAL A 136 -4.51 14.48 1.97
CA VAL A 136 -3.10 14.82 1.70
C VAL A 136 -2.99 16.26 1.21
N GLU A 137 -3.82 16.68 0.26
CA GLU A 137 -3.77 18.02 -0.32
C GLU A 137 -4.06 19.12 0.73
N GLN A 138 -5.00 18.85 1.64
CA GLN A 138 -5.36 19.78 2.73
C GLN A 138 -4.43 19.67 3.94
N GLY A 139 -3.58 18.64 4.00
CA GLY A 139 -2.74 18.34 5.14
C GLY A 139 -1.47 19.18 5.23
N ASN A 140 -0.94 19.26 6.45
CA ASN A 140 0.42 19.72 6.75
C ASN A 140 1.35 18.50 6.97
N SER A 141 2.65 18.73 7.14
CA SER A 141 3.65 17.66 7.31
C SER A 141 3.28 16.63 8.38
N LYS A 142 2.70 17.08 9.50
CA LYS A 142 2.32 16.18 10.61
C LYS A 142 1.11 15.32 10.25
N THR A 143 0.09 15.90 9.64
CA THR A 143 -1.14 15.18 9.28
C THR A 143 -0.91 14.20 8.13
N ILE A 144 -0.07 14.56 7.15
CA ILE A 144 0.25 13.70 6.00
C ILE A 144 0.95 12.41 6.43
N LYS A 145 1.89 12.48 7.38
CA LYS A 145 2.58 11.29 7.93
C LYS A 145 1.62 10.28 8.56
N GLY A 146 0.49 10.74 9.10
CA GLY A 146 -0.54 9.88 9.70
C GLY A 146 -1.52 9.23 8.72
N ILE A 147 -1.55 9.63 7.45
CA ILE A 147 -2.46 9.07 6.44
C ILE A 147 -1.96 7.70 6.02
N LYS A 148 -2.80 6.67 6.18
CA LYS A 148 -2.50 5.28 5.82
C LYS A 148 -3.57 4.71 4.90
N TRP A 149 -3.18 3.80 4.04
CA TRP A 149 -4.06 2.92 3.29
C TRP A 149 -4.48 1.76 4.22
N GLN A 150 -5.67 1.84 4.84
CA GLN A 150 -6.26 0.79 5.70
C GLN A 150 -7.46 0.17 5.02
#